data_506358b13ff1e970ce71c9838baf9445
#
_entry.id   506358b13ff1e970ce71c9838baf9445
#
_cell.length_a   1.000
_cell.length_b   1.000
_cell.length_c   1.000
_cell.angle_alpha   90.00
_cell.angle_beta   90.00
_cell.angle_gamma   90.00
#
_symmetry.space_group_name_H-M   'P 1'
#
loop_
_entity.id
_entity.type
_entity.pdbx_description
1 polymer ?
#
loop_
_entity_poly.entity_id
_entity_poly.type
_entity_poly.pdbx_seq_one_letter_code
_entity_poly.pdbx_strand_id
1 'polypeptide(L)'
;MLFRSDPPFRAVCKDHGADLMYTEFISSEGLIRDAIKSRQKLDIFDYEKPVGIQIFGGDEESLALAAKIVDVTNPDLLDINFGCPVKKVALKGAGAGVLKDLDLMVRLTNAVVKSTSLPVTVKTRLGWDDNTKNIEEVAERLQDVVIKALAIHGRTRTQMYKGQADWELIGKVKNNPRITMPIFGNGDIDSPEKALEYKNKYGIDGIMIGRAAIGYPWIFNEIKHFLKTGEHLASPSIEDRVAVCKKHLHKSFEWKGPKVGIFEMRRHYTNYLKGLPGIKDYRLKLVTLETVEEIDDVLDEIEIKYAGYEFEKTPIELINYHEKCPV
;
A
#
# COMPACT_ATOMS: atom_id res chain seq x y z
N MET A 1 -0.36 -0.84 3.05
CA MET A 1 -0.51 -0.62 1.60
C MET A 1 0.39 0.53 1.15
N LEU A 2 0.71 0.61 -0.14
CA LEU A 2 1.76 1.48 -0.65
C LEU A 2 1.21 2.72 -1.35
N PHE A 3 2.01 3.74 -1.36
CA PHE A 3 2.22 4.90 -2.23
C PHE A 3 1.08 5.42 -3.14
N ARG A 4 0.01 4.65 -3.45
CA ARG A 4 -1.07 5.00 -4.37
C ARG A 4 -2.35 4.25 -4.01
N SER A 5 -2.81 4.48 -2.80
CA SER A 5 -4.06 3.93 -2.29
C SER A 5 -5.12 5.02 -2.23
N ASP A 6 -5.38 5.61 -3.39
CA ASP A 6 -6.49 6.52 -3.59
C ASP A 6 -7.85 5.80 -3.44
N PRO A 7 -8.95 6.53 -3.20
CA PRO A 7 -10.26 5.93 -3.02
C PRO A 7 -10.69 4.97 -4.15
N PRO A 8 -10.50 5.27 -5.46
CA PRO A 8 -10.81 4.34 -6.53
C PRO A 8 -10.11 3.00 -6.41
N PHE A 9 -8.80 3.01 -6.11
CA PHE A 9 -8.03 1.80 -5.94
C PHE A 9 -8.42 1.04 -4.65
N ARG A 10 -8.67 1.76 -3.54
CA ARG A 10 -9.15 1.13 -2.30
C ARG A 10 -10.49 0.44 -2.51
N ALA A 11 -11.41 1.06 -3.27
CA ALA A 11 -12.71 0.46 -3.58
C ALA A 11 -12.55 -0.92 -4.24
N VAL A 12 -11.77 -1.01 -5.31
CA VAL A 12 -11.58 -2.31 -5.99
C VAL A 12 -10.83 -3.32 -5.13
N CYS A 13 -9.90 -2.89 -4.27
CA CYS A 13 -9.25 -3.78 -3.31
C CYS A 13 -10.22 -4.29 -2.24
N LYS A 14 -11.14 -3.44 -1.77
CA LYS A 14 -12.16 -3.83 -0.78
C LYS A 14 -13.12 -4.86 -1.35
N ASP A 15 -13.61 -4.64 -2.56
CA ASP A 15 -14.48 -5.59 -3.27
C ASP A 15 -13.83 -6.99 -3.42
N HIS A 16 -12.49 -7.03 -3.44
CA HIS A 16 -11.70 -8.25 -3.57
C HIS A 16 -11.08 -8.72 -2.26
N GLY A 17 -11.64 -8.32 -1.13
CA GLY A 17 -11.36 -8.92 0.18
C GLY A 17 -10.20 -8.32 0.96
N ALA A 18 -9.72 -7.11 0.65
CA ALA A 18 -8.81 -6.39 1.52
C ALA A 18 -9.48 -6.11 2.88
N ASP A 19 -8.90 -6.60 3.98
CA ASP A 19 -9.49 -6.46 5.32
C ASP A 19 -9.32 -5.06 5.87
N LEU A 20 -8.11 -4.49 5.76
CA LEU A 20 -7.74 -3.16 6.21
C LEU A 20 -6.94 -2.44 5.13
N MET A 21 -7.27 -1.19 4.91
CA MET A 21 -6.57 -0.35 3.93
C MET A 21 -6.08 0.94 4.56
N TYR A 22 -5.11 1.58 3.90
CA TYR A 22 -4.59 2.88 4.30
C TYR A 22 -4.71 3.86 3.15
N THR A 23 -4.89 5.14 3.45
CA THR A 23 -4.78 6.21 2.45
C THR A 23 -3.37 6.30 1.89
N GLU A 24 -3.18 7.08 0.83
CA GLU A 24 -1.85 7.60 0.51
C GLU A 24 -1.31 8.39 1.71
N PHE A 25 0.02 8.33 1.94
CA PHE A 25 0.59 9.07 3.06
C PHE A 25 0.51 10.59 2.84
N ILE A 26 0.16 11.32 3.89
CA ILE A 26 -0.09 12.76 3.86
C ILE A 26 1.00 13.47 4.67
N SER A 27 1.59 14.51 4.09
CA SER A 27 2.54 15.35 4.82
C SER A 27 1.83 16.13 5.93
N SER A 28 2.31 16.02 7.18
CA SER A 28 1.80 16.81 8.29
C SER A 28 1.87 18.30 8.00
N GLU A 29 3.02 18.78 7.50
CA GLU A 29 3.22 20.16 7.06
C GLU A 29 2.22 20.61 5.97
N GLY A 30 1.96 19.73 4.98
CA GLY A 30 0.98 20.00 3.93
C GLY A 30 -0.45 20.05 4.46
N LEU A 31 -0.75 19.23 5.47
CA LEU A 31 -2.09 19.14 6.04
C LEU A 31 -2.41 20.36 6.91
N ILE A 32 -1.49 20.76 7.79
CA ILE A 32 -1.68 21.93 8.66
C ILE A 32 -1.72 23.26 7.89
N ARG A 33 -1.07 23.33 6.72
CA ARG A 33 -1.11 24.50 5.82
C ARG A 33 -2.32 24.48 4.88
N ASP A 34 -3.25 23.57 5.07
CA ASP A 34 -4.45 23.45 4.29
C ASP A 34 -4.24 23.25 2.78
N ALA A 35 -3.15 22.56 2.42
CA ALA A 35 -2.86 22.29 1.02
C ALA A 35 -3.93 21.37 0.40
N ILE A 36 -4.59 21.83 -0.68
CA ILE A 36 -5.71 21.15 -1.35
C ILE A 36 -5.41 19.68 -1.61
N LYS A 37 -4.21 19.35 -2.13
CA LYS A 37 -3.80 17.97 -2.39
C LYS A 37 -3.65 17.13 -1.12
N SER A 38 -3.32 17.72 0.01
CA SER A 38 -3.24 17.03 1.30
C SER A 38 -4.62 16.76 1.86
N ARG A 39 -5.54 17.70 1.73
CA ARG A 39 -6.93 17.53 2.15
C ARG A 39 -7.65 16.47 1.34
N GLN A 40 -7.50 16.47 0.03
CA GLN A 40 -8.12 15.45 -0.85
C GLN A 40 -7.70 14.02 -0.48
N LYS A 41 -6.51 13.82 0.07
CA LYS A 41 -6.07 12.50 0.54
C LYS A 41 -6.71 12.04 1.84
N LEU A 42 -7.42 12.92 2.55
CA LEU A 42 -8.23 12.56 3.71
C LEU A 42 -9.55 11.88 3.32
N ASP A 43 -9.94 11.93 2.04
CA ASP A 43 -11.20 11.35 1.58
C ASP A 43 -11.22 9.84 1.85
N ILE A 44 -12.16 9.44 2.70
CA ILE A 44 -12.48 8.05 3.04
C ILE A 44 -13.99 7.87 2.94
N PHE A 45 -14.41 6.65 2.64
CA PHE A 45 -15.80 6.30 2.43
C PHE A 45 -16.20 5.12 3.29
N ASP A 46 -17.47 5.05 3.71
CA ASP A 46 -17.94 3.97 4.60
C ASP A 46 -17.75 2.56 4.03
N TYR A 47 -17.85 2.40 2.72
CA TYR A 47 -17.61 1.10 2.07
C TYR A 47 -16.15 0.62 2.17
N GLU A 48 -15.20 1.50 2.50
CA GLU A 48 -13.78 1.16 2.64
C GLU A 48 -13.43 0.66 4.04
N LYS A 49 -14.27 0.90 5.02
CA LYS A 49 -13.97 0.58 6.42
C LYS A 49 -13.78 -0.93 6.65
N PRO A 50 -12.81 -1.34 7.50
CA PRO A 50 -11.92 -0.46 8.25
C PRO A 50 -10.85 0.17 7.37
N VAL A 51 -10.59 1.47 7.55
CA VAL A 51 -9.60 2.24 6.81
C VAL A 51 -8.77 3.13 7.73
N GLY A 52 -7.46 3.16 7.51
CA GLY A 52 -6.53 4.02 8.25
C GLY A 52 -6.08 5.21 7.41
N ILE A 53 -5.95 6.37 8.04
CA ILE A 53 -5.29 7.53 7.43
C ILE A 53 -3.81 7.50 7.80
N GLN A 54 -2.93 7.59 6.78
CA GLN A 54 -1.49 7.55 6.98
C GLN A 54 -0.87 8.94 6.84
N ILE A 55 -0.16 9.40 7.88
CA ILE A 55 0.57 10.68 7.90
C ILE A 55 2.07 10.47 7.99
N PHE A 56 2.86 11.46 7.60
CA PHE A 56 4.30 11.52 7.82
C PHE A 56 4.77 12.93 8.11
N GLY A 57 5.82 13.06 8.91
CA GLY A 57 6.46 14.31 9.26
C GLY A 57 7.80 14.07 9.97
N GLY A 58 8.53 15.12 10.23
CA GLY A 58 9.79 15.12 10.98
C GLY A 58 9.78 16.09 12.16
N ASP A 59 8.62 16.66 12.48
CA ASP A 59 8.43 17.63 13.55
C ASP A 59 7.26 17.23 14.45
N GLU A 60 7.45 17.32 15.76
CA GLU A 60 6.50 16.86 16.77
C GLU A 60 5.19 17.65 16.75
N GLU A 61 5.28 18.98 16.66
CA GLU A 61 4.11 19.86 16.66
C GLU A 61 3.26 19.67 15.42
N SER A 62 3.90 19.60 14.25
CA SER A 62 3.18 19.40 12.98
C SER A 62 2.48 18.05 12.92
N LEU A 63 3.08 16.98 13.43
CA LEU A 63 2.46 15.65 13.50
C LEU A 63 1.30 15.62 14.50
N ALA A 64 1.44 16.26 15.66
CA ALA A 64 0.40 16.37 16.66
C ALA A 64 -0.84 17.13 16.12
N LEU A 65 -0.62 18.25 15.42
CA LEU A 65 -1.70 19.01 14.78
C LEU A 65 -2.36 18.21 13.63
N ALA A 66 -1.56 17.54 12.81
CA ALA A 66 -2.07 16.68 11.74
C ALA A 66 -2.92 15.52 12.30
N ALA A 67 -2.52 14.92 13.42
CA ALA A 67 -3.29 13.88 14.09
C ALA A 67 -4.69 14.37 14.52
N LYS A 68 -4.80 15.59 15.05
CA LYS A 68 -6.10 16.21 15.39
C LYS A 68 -6.98 16.46 14.16
N ILE A 69 -6.38 16.85 13.03
CA ILE A 69 -7.13 17.02 11.77
C ILE A 69 -7.65 15.66 11.27
N VAL A 70 -6.83 14.61 11.37
CA VAL A 70 -7.24 13.24 11.01
C VAL A 70 -8.37 12.74 11.90
N ASP A 71 -8.33 13.01 13.18
CA ASP A 71 -9.36 12.60 14.16
C ASP A 71 -10.77 13.03 13.74
N VAL A 72 -10.89 14.27 13.21
CA VAL A 72 -12.18 14.83 12.73
C VAL A 72 -12.74 14.06 11.53
N THR A 73 -11.90 13.42 10.72
CA THR A 73 -12.37 12.64 9.55
C THR A 73 -12.87 11.24 9.92
N ASN A 74 -12.76 10.84 11.19
CA ASN A 74 -13.27 9.61 11.77
C ASN A 74 -12.86 8.32 11.01
N PRO A 75 -11.55 8.09 10.76
CA PRO A 75 -11.05 6.80 10.27
C PRO A 75 -11.06 5.77 11.41
N ASP A 76 -10.82 4.50 11.08
CA ASP A 76 -10.72 3.44 12.09
C ASP A 76 -9.39 3.46 12.84
N LEU A 77 -8.34 4.03 12.23
CA LEU A 77 -7.02 4.20 12.85
C LEU A 77 -6.20 5.29 12.16
N LEU A 78 -5.16 5.75 12.85
CA LEU A 78 -4.13 6.64 12.32
C LEU A 78 -2.81 5.88 12.21
N ASP A 79 -2.15 5.97 11.05
CA ASP A 79 -0.87 5.31 10.81
C ASP A 79 0.24 6.34 10.57
N ILE A 80 1.42 6.11 11.16
CA ILE A 80 2.59 6.95 10.95
C ILE A 80 3.54 6.27 9.98
N ASN A 81 3.91 6.95 8.89
CA ASN A 81 4.84 6.45 7.91
C ASN A 81 6.29 6.84 8.24
N PHE A 82 7.06 5.91 8.78
CA PHE A 82 8.52 5.98 8.93
C PHE A 82 9.27 5.11 7.89
N GLY A 83 8.63 4.82 6.76
CA GLY A 83 9.19 3.94 5.74
C GLY A 83 9.38 4.57 4.35
N CYS A 84 8.95 5.81 4.11
CA CYS A 84 9.09 6.47 2.81
C CYS A 84 10.56 6.70 2.46
N PRO A 85 11.10 6.08 1.37
CA PRO A 85 12.53 6.17 1.04
C PRO A 85 12.89 7.37 0.16
N VAL A 86 11.91 8.15 -0.27
CA VAL A 86 12.09 9.27 -1.22
C VAL A 86 13.06 10.29 -0.67
N LYS A 87 14.07 10.68 -1.46
CA LYS A 87 15.13 11.60 -1.02
C LYS A 87 14.61 12.91 -0.42
N LYS A 88 13.61 13.55 -1.06
CA LYS A 88 13.01 14.81 -0.58
C LYS A 88 12.37 14.69 0.81
N VAL A 89 11.89 13.51 1.18
CA VAL A 89 11.28 13.24 2.48
C VAL A 89 12.37 12.82 3.48
N ALA A 90 13.14 11.79 3.14
CA ALA A 90 14.09 11.18 4.04
C ALA A 90 15.26 12.08 4.42
N LEU A 91 15.74 12.95 3.51
CA LEU A 91 16.82 13.90 3.80
C LEU A 91 16.37 15.09 4.69
N LYS A 92 15.05 15.30 4.81
CA LYS A 92 14.47 16.29 5.74
C LYS A 92 14.13 15.71 7.12
N GLY A 93 14.63 14.52 7.46
CA GLY A 93 14.35 13.90 8.74
C GLY A 93 12.92 13.35 8.90
N ALA A 94 12.19 13.11 7.77
CA ALA A 94 10.85 12.55 7.78
C ALA A 94 10.81 11.18 7.09
N GLY A 95 9.70 10.45 7.23
CA GLY A 95 9.58 9.10 6.67
C GLY A 95 10.74 8.21 7.12
N ALA A 96 11.40 7.51 6.19
CA ALA A 96 12.53 6.65 6.54
C ALA A 96 13.78 7.41 7.04
N GLY A 97 13.82 8.74 6.96
CA GLY A 97 14.89 9.56 7.52
C GLY A 97 14.96 9.48 9.05
N VAL A 98 13.83 9.25 9.68
CA VAL A 98 13.70 9.11 11.15
C VAL A 98 14.43 7.87 11.68
N LEU A 99 14.69 6.86 10.85
CA LEU A 99 15.46 5.65 11.22
C LEU A 99 16.92 5.94 11.64
N LYS A 100 17.43 7.16 11.39
CA LYS A 100 18.74 7.59 11.84
C LYS A 100 18.76 8.13 13.26
N ASP A 101 17.58 8.47 13.82
CA ASP A 101 17.41 9.05 15.15
C ASP A 101 16.19 8.42 15.80
N LEU A 102 16.43 7.35 16.56
CA LEU A 102 15.34 6.60 17.21
C LEU A 102 14.71 7.38 18.38
N ASP A 103 15.45 8.29 19.00
CA ASP A 103 14.89 9.15 20.05
C ASP A 103 13.90 10.15 19.44
N LEU A 104 14.19 10.70 18.27
CA LEU A 104 13.25 11.52 17.53
C LEU A 104 12.02 10.68 17.13
N MET A 105 12.21 9.44 16.65
CA MET A 105 11.10 8.54 16.29
C MET A 105 10.15 8.34 17.46
N VAL A 106 10.67 8.09 18.65
CA VAL A 106 9.88 7.92 19.89
C VAL A 106 9.12 9.21 20.21
N ARG A 107 9.77 10.36 20.18
CA ARG A 107 9.10 11.66 20.45
C ARG A 107 7.99 11.95 19.45
N LEU A 108 8.24 11.79 18.15
CA LEU A 108 7.23 11.97 17.09
C LEU A 108 6.01 11.05 17.30
N THR A 109 6.26 9.77 17.59
CA THR A 109 5.19 8.81 17.83
C THR A 109 4.38 9.16 19.08
N ASN A 110 5.05 9.51 20.16
CA ASN A 110 4.42 9.92 21.41
C ASN A 110 3.56 11.19 21.24
N ALA A 111 4.04 12.16 20.46
CA ALA A 111 3.28 13.35 20.12
C ALA A 111 1.96 13.02 19.40
N VAL A 112 1.99 12.08 18.45
CA VAL A 112 0.78 11.61 17.75
C VAL A 112 -0.14 10.87 18.71
N VAL A 113 0.37 9.86 19.45
CA VAL A 113 -0.43 9.06 20.39
C VAL A 113 -1.15 9.91 21.43
N LYS A 114 -0.53 10.97 21.90
CA LYS A 114 -1.14 11.91 22.86
C LYS A 114 -2.16 12.88 22.24
N SER A 115 -2.19 13.01 20.93
CA SER A 115 -2.98 14.02 20.22
C SER A 115 -4.25 13.49 19.57
N THR A 116 -4.51 12.18 19.60
CA THR A 116 -5.68 11.53 19.01
C THR A 116 -6.25 10.48 19.95
N SER A 117 -7.55 10.20 19.82
CA SER A 117 -8.21 9.07 20.45
C SER A 117 -8.15 7.79 19.61
N LEU A 118 -7.75 7.89 18.35
CA LEU A 118 -7.67 6.78 17.41
C LEU A 118 -6.57 5.78 17.79
N PRO A 119 -6.73 4.49 17.48
CA PRO A 119 -5.62 3.55 17.52
C PRO A 119 -4.49 4.01 16.59
N VAL A 120 -3.28 4.18 17.13
CA VAL A 120 -2.10 4.59 16.36
C VAL A 120 -1.30 3.35 15.94
N THR A 121 -0.98 3.24 14.66
CA THR A 121 -0.08 2.22 14.11
C THR A 121 1.12 2.87 13.44
N VAL A 122 2.16 2.09 13.18
CA VAL A 122 3.36 2.58 12.50
C VAL A 122 3.73 1.67 11.35
N LYS A 123 4.12 2.27 10.21
CA LYS A 123 4.75 1.55 9.11
C LYS A 123 6.18 2.00 8.91
N THR A 124 7.13 1.04 8.95
CA THR A 124 8.56 1.32 8.87
C THR A 124 9.32 0.36 7.95
N ARG A 125 10.66 0.46 7.97
CA ARG A 125 11.62 -0.41 7.27
C ARG A 125 12.60 -1.00 8.28
N LEU A 126 13.48 -1.92 7.81
CA LEU A 126 14.49 -2.59 8.65
C LEU A 126 15.53 -1.65 9.26
N GLY A 127 15.74 -0.51 8.64
CA GLY A 127 16.74 0.49 9.03
C GLY A 127 17.04 1.46 7.88
N TRP A 128 18.01 2.35 8.08
CA TRP A 128 18.45 3.29 7.05
C TRP A 128 19.22 2.60 5.92
N ASP A 129 20.21 1.80 6.25
CA ASP A 129 21.04 1.02 5.32
C ASP A 129 21.41 -0.35 5.92
N ASP A 130 22.25 -1.12 5.22
CA ASP A 130 22.59 -2.47 5.64
C ASP A 130 23.44 -2.52 6.93
N ASN A 131 24.14 -1.43 7.27
CA ASN A 131 24.95 -1.33 8.49
C ASN A 131 24.11 -0.88 9.71
N THR A 132 22.91 -0.35 9.48
CA THR A 132 22.03 0.23 10.52
C THR A 132 20.65 -0.41 10.53
N LYS A 133 20.59 -1.74 10.38
CA LYS A 133 19.34 -2.52 10.54
C LYS A 133 19.01 -2.63 12.01
N ASN A 134 18.18 -1.71 12.51
CA ASN A 134 17.84 -1.54 13.93
C ASN A 134 16.37 -1.86 14.24
N ILE A 135 15.70 -2.64 13.40
CA ILE A 135 14.25 -2.87 13.49
C ILE A 135 13.81 -3.52 14.81
N GLU A 136 14.64 -4.37 15.43
CA GLU A 136 14.31 -4.99 16.71
C GLU A 136 14.20 -3.93 17.81
N GLU A 137 15.19 -3.03 17.91
CA GLU A 137 15.16 -1.90 18.84
C GLU A 137 14.00 -0.93 18.52
N VAL A 138 13.75 -0.64 17.23
CA VAL A 138 12.61 0.17 16.80
C VAL A 138 11.30 -0.41 17.30
N ALA A 139 11.09 -1.71 17.16
CA ALA A 139 9.85 -2.37 17.59
C ALA A 139 9.63 -2.26 19.10
N GLU A 140 10.67 -2.50 19.91
CA GLU A 140 10.61 -2.38 21.37
C GLU A 140 10.27 -0.94 21.79
N ARG A 141 11.00 0.04 21.29
CA ARG A 141 10.78 1.45 21.62
C ARG A 141 9.39 1.96 21.20
N LEU A 142 8.90 1.52 20.03
CA LEU A 142 7.57 1.91 19.57
C LEU A 142 6.45 1.23 20.38
N GLN A 143 6.63 -0.01 20.84
CA GLN A 143 5.70 -0.64 21.75
C GLN A 143 5.62 0.11 23.10
N ASP A 144 6.73 0.59 23.61
CA ASP A 144 6.79 1.35 24.87
C ASP A 144 5.98 2.66 24.80
N VAL A 145 5.80 3.25 23.62
CA VAL A 145 4.90 4.39 23.40
C VAL A 145 3.48 3.99 23.01
N VAL A 146 3.13 2.72 23.20
CA VAL A 146 1.76 2.17 23.13
C VAL A 146 1.10 2.23 21.76
N ILE A 147 1.87 2.09 20.67
CA ILE A 147 1.26 1.86 19.36
C ILE A 147 0.48 0.54 19.34
N LYS A 148 -0.50 0.43 18.46
CA LYS A 148 -1.42 -0.73 18.41
C LYS A 148 -0.99 -1.83 17.44
N ALA A 149 -0.12 -1.51 16.47
CA ALA A 149 0.49 -2.48 15.56
C ALA A 149 1.69 -1.88 14.83
N LEU A 150 2.58 -2.74 14.33
CA LEU A 150 3.74 -2.34 13.56
C LEU A 150 3.77 -3.11 12.21
N ALA A 151 3.82 -2.37 11.10
CA ALA A 151 4.03 -2.94 9.77
C ALA A 151 5.48 -2.72 9.32
N ILE A 152 6.19 -3.80 8.98
CA ILE A 152 7.62 -3.78 8.67
C ILE A 152 7.84 -4.17 7.22
N HIS A 153 8.43 -3.26 6.43
CA HIS A 153 8.92 -3.62 5.09
C HIS A 153 10.32 -4.23 5.21
N GLY A 154 10.49 -5.45 4.71
CA GLY A 154 11.72 -6.24 4.76
C GLY A 154 12.89 -5.69 3.93
N ARG A 155 13.00 -4.37 3.79
CA ARG A 155 14.12 -3.67 3.12
C ARG A 155 14.53 -2.45 3.91
N THR A 156 15.81 -2.07 3.78
CA THR A 156 16.32 -0.79 4.28
C THR A 156 15.86 0.38 3.39
N ARG A 157 16.07 1.62 3.87
CA ARG A 157 15.80 2.81 3.07
C ARG A 157 16.66 2.87 1.82
N THR A 158 17.95 2.54 1.91
CA THR A 158 18.89 2.61 0.79
C THR A 158 18.63 1.56 -0.28
N GLN A 159 18.15 0.38 0.09
CA GLN A 159 17.71 -0.64 -0.86
C GLN A 159 16.52 -0.18 -1.71
N MET A 160 15.66 0.69 -1.19
CA MET A 160 14.40 1.09 -1.83
C MET A 160 13.54 -0.13 -2.19
N TYR A 161 13.65 -0.65 -3.43
CA TYR A 161 12.97 -1.86 -3.93
C TYR A 161 13.94 -2.87 -4.56
N LYS A 162 15.26 -2.63 -4.47
CA LYS A 162 16.29 -3.53 -5.01
C LYS A 162 16.46 -4.76 -4.13
N GLY A 163 16.91 -5.86 -4.74
CA GLY A 163 17.10 -7.13 -4.06
C GLY A 163 15.80 -7.74 -3.56
N GLN A 164 15.90 -8.68 -2.64
CA GLN A 164 14.78 -9.35 -1.98
C GLN A 164 14.47 -8.73 -0.62
N ALA A 165 13.22 -8.81 -0.17
CA ALA A 165 12.85 -8.42 1.18
C ALA A 165 13.41 -9.45 2.19
N ASP A 166 14.09 -8.95 3.22
CA ASP A 166 14.61 -9.75 4.32
C ASP A 166 13.52 -9.98 5.36
N TRP A 167 12.93 -11.15 5.33
CA TRP A 167 11.88 -11.56 6.26
C TRP A 167 12.40 -12.17 7.56
N GLU A 168 13.69 -12.56 7.63
CA GLU A 168 14.29 -13.10 8.85
C GLU A 168 14.26 -12.06 9.98
N LEU A 169 14.55 -10.79 9.67
CA LEU A 169 14.47 -9.72 10.66
C LEU A 169 13.03 -9.40 11.09
N ILE A 170 12.05 -9.54 10.19
CA ILE A 170 10.63 -9.43 10.57
C ILE A 170 10.25 -10.54 11.55
N GLY A 171 10.69 -11.77 11.25
CA GLY A 171 10.50 -12.94 12.12
C GLY A 171 11.17 -12.78 13.48
N LYS A 172 12.39 -12.22 13.54
CA LYS A 172 13.06 -11.92 14.82
C LYS A 172 12.25 -10.95 15.68
N VAL A 173 11.72 -9.87 15.08
CA VAL A 173 10.83 -8.94 15.81
C VAL A 173 9.60 -9.67 16.33
N LYS A 174 8.93 -10.46 15.48
CA LYS A 174 7.71 -11.18 15.91
C LYS A 174 7.96 -12.19 17.04
N ASN A 175 9.09 -12.87 16.99
CA ASN A 175 9.45 -13.89 17.99
C ASN A 175 10.19 -13.32 19.20
N ASN A 176 10.38 -12.01 19.31
CA ASN A 176 10.91 -11.37 20.50
C ASN A 176 9.85 -11.42 21.62
N PRO A 177 10.12 -12.08 22.77
CA PRO A 177 9.14 -12.26 23.85
C PRO A 177 8.66 -10.95 24.48
N ARG A 178 9.39 -9.84 24.28
CA ARG A 178 8.97 -8.51 24.73
C ARG A 178 7.88 -7.90 23.84
N ILE A 179 7.75 -8.37 22.58
CA ILE A 179 6.82 -7.80 21.61
C ILE A 179 5.46 -8.49 21.74
N THR A 180 4.47 -7.75 22.20
CA THR A 180 3.08 -8.22 22.35
C THR A 180 2.12 -7.62 21.35
N MET A 181 2.50 -6.49 20.71
CA MET A 181 1.69 -5.88 19.66
C MET A 181 1.70 -6.72 18.37
N PRO A 182 0.63 -6.66 17.55
CA PRO A 182 0.59 -7.29 16.23
C PRO A 182 1.69 -6.79 15.31
N ILE A 183 2.35 -7.74 14.62
CA ILE A 183 3.40 -7.47 13.62
C ILE A 183 2.89 -7.86 12.22
N PHE A 184 2.89 -6.89 11.30
CA PHE A 184 2.52 -7.09 9.90
C PHE A 184 3.77 -7.11 9.03
N GLY A 185 3.98 -8.23 8.33
CA GLY A 185 5.08 -8.35 7.37
C GLY A 185 4.74 -7.75 6.00
N ASN A 186 5.69 -7.06 5.39
CA ASN A 186 5.55 -6.45 4.08
C ASN A 186 6.82 -6.66 3.24
N GLY A 187 6.64 -6.91 1.97
CA GLY A 187 7.70 -7.03 0.97
C GLY A 187 7.60 -8.32 0.16
N ASP A 188 7.55 -8.17 -1.16
CA ASP A 188 7.60 -9.24 -2.17
C ASP A 188 6.54 -10.36 -2.04
N ILE A 189 5.42 -10.09 -1.37
CA ILE A 189 4.27 -10.99 -1.38
C ILE A 189 3.52 -10.79 -2.70
N ASP A 190 3.57 -11.79 -3.56
CA ASP A 190 3.05 -11.78 -4.92
C ASP A 190 2.25 -13.05 -5.27
N SER A 191 2.17 -14.00 -4.32
CA SER A 191 1.38 -15.22 -4.48
C SER A 191 0.81 -15.72 -3.15
N PRO A 192 -0.26 -16.56 -3.19
CA PRO A 192 -0.82 -17.23 -2.03
C PRO A 192 0.18 -18.14 -1.31
N GLU A 193 1.02 -18.88 -2.05
CA GLU A 193 2.03 -19.80 -1.51
C GLU A 193 3.05 -19.04 -0.66
N LYS A 194 3.57 -17.93 -1.19
CA LYS A 194 4.54 -17.10 -0.47
C LYS A 194 3.92 -16.48 0.79
N ALA A 195 2.64 -16.10 0.72
CA ALA A 195 1.91 -15.61 1.88
C ALA A 195 1.79 -16.68 2.97
N LEU A 196 1.47 -17.93 2.61
CA LEU A 196 1.40 -19.06 3.51
C LEU A 196 2.78 -19.41 4.09
N GLU A 197 3.79 -19.52 3.23
CA GLU A 197 5.17 -19.79 3.63
C GLU A 197 5.64 -18.80 4.71
N TYR A 198 5.52 -17.50 4.43
CA TYR A 198 6.02 -16.48 5.34
C TYR A 198 5.19 -16.37 6.63
N LYS A 199 3.87 -16.57 6.55
CA LYS A 199 3.03 -16.64 7.75
C LYS A 199 3.46 -17.78 8.68
N ASN A 200 3.66 -18.97 8.11
CA ASN A 200 4.04 -20.15 8.90
C ASN A 200 5.48 -20.06 9.43
N LYS A 201 6.42 -19.62 8.58
CA LYS A 201 7.84 -19.54 8.94
C LYS A 201 8.12 -18.47 10.00
N TYR A 202 7.48 -17.32 9.91
CA TYR A 202 7.80 -16.17 10.75
C TYR A 202 6.75 -15.85 11.82
N GLY A 203 5.60 -16.52 11.80
CA GLY A 203 4.55 -16.37 12.81
C GLY A 203 3.87 -15.00 12.86
N ILE A 204 3.95 -14.21 11.78
CA ILE A 204 3.39 -12.86 11.73
C ILE A 204 1.87 -12.84 11.85
N ASP A 205 1.32 -11.77 12.43
CA ASP A 205 -0.12 -11.61 12.67
C ASP A 205 -0.89 -11.22 11.42
N GLY A 206 -0.22 -10.57 10.46
CA GLY A 206 -0.84 -10.18 9.22
C GLY A 206 0.16 -9.86 8.11
N ILE A 207 -0.35 -9.78 6.89
CA ILE A 207 0.42 -9.54 5.67
C ILE A 207 -0.02 -8.24 5.04
N MET A 208 0.93 -7.34 4.78
CA MET A 208 0.67 -6.12 4.04
C MET A 208 1.09 -6.29 2.58
N ILE A 209 0.12 -6.28 1.67
CA ILE A 209 0.33 -6.39 0.23
C ILE A 209 0.41 -5.00 -0.39
N GLY A 210 1.34 -4.80 -1.29
CA GLY A 210 1.55 -3.54 -1.98
C GLY A 210 1.48 -3.68 -3.49
N ARG A 211 2.64 -3.77 -4.13
CA ARG A 211 2.78 -3.74 -5.59
C ARG A 211 1.98 -4.85 -6.31
N ALA A 212 1.83 -6.00 -5.70
CA ALA A 212 1.09 -7.12 -6.27
C ALA A 212 -0.40 -6.84 -6.48
N ALA A 213 -1.00 -5.93 -5.69
CA ALA A 213 -2.40 -5.55 -5.86
C ALA A 213 -2.65 -4.56 -7.01
N ILE A 214 -1.60 -3.93 -7.57
CA ILE A 214 -1.75 -2.91 -8.62
C ILE A 214 -2.19 -3.58 -9.93
N GLY A 215 -3.45 -3.33 -10.34
CA GLY A 215 -4.06 -3.98 -11.51
C GLY A 215 -4.36 -5.48 -11.31
N TYR A 216 -4.23 -5.98 -10.06
CA TYR A 216 -4.60 -7.35 -9.71
C TYR A 216 -5.17 -7.41 -8.27
N PRO A 217 -6.33 -6.82 -8.01
CA PRO A 217 -6.90 -6.79 -6.66
C PRO A 217 -7.34 -8.17 -6.14
N TRP A 218 -7.55 -9.15 -6.99
CA TRP A 218 -7.93 -10.54 -6.64
C TRP A 218 -6.93 -11.21 -5.69
N ILE A 219 -5.69 -10.75 -5.65
CA ILE A 219 -4.63 -11.27 -4.76
C ILE A 219 -5.08 -11.37 -3.30
N PHE A 220 -5.96 -10.47 -2.82
CA PHE A 220 -6.45 -10.51 -1.44
C PHE A 220 -7.36 -11.72 -1.20
N ASN A 221 -8.34 -11.96 -2.08
CA ASN A 221 -9.23 -13.12 -1.97
C ASN A 221 -8.48 -14.42 -2.23
N GLU A 222 -7.57 -14.45 -3.19
CA GLU A 222 -6.75 -15.63 -3.49
C GLU A 222 -5.92 -16.04 -2.28
N ILE A 223 -5.23 -15.10 -1.64
CA ILE A 223 -4.45 -15.37 -0.43
C ILE A 223 -5.36 -15.85 0.72
N LYS A 224 -6.47 -15.17 0.97
CA LYS A 224 -7.39 -15.55 2.05
C LYS A 224 -7.97 -16.94 1.84
N HIS A 225 -8.38 -17.27 0.63
CA HIS A 225 -8.89 -18.59 0.29
C HIS A 225 -7.84 -19.66 0.50
N PHE A 226 -6.64 -19.45 -0.05
CA PHE A 226 -5.53 -20.39 0.05
C PHE A 226 -5.07 -20.61 1.51
N LEU A 227 -4.99 -19.56 2.30
CA LEU A 227 -4.65 -19.65 3.73
C LEU A 227 -5.70 -20.45 4.54
N LYS A 228 -6.96 -20.46 4.08
CA LYS A 228 -8.06 -21.18 4.74
C LYS A 228 -8.20 -22.63 4.27
N THR A 229 -8.00 -22.91 3.00
CA THR A 229 -8.34 -24.19 2.38
C THR A 229 -7.14 -24.98 1.86
N GLY A 230 -6.01 -24.32 1.59
CA GLY A 230 -4.88 -24.89 0.86
C GLY A 230 -5.11 -24.97 -0.67
N GLU A 231 -6.26 -24.52 -1.15
CA GLU A 231 -6.64 -24.61 -2.55
C GLU A 231 -6.60 -23.23 -3.22
N HIS A 232 -6.34 -23.22 -4.52
CA HIS A 232 -6.36 -21.99 -5.31
C HIS A 232 -7.77 -21.68 -5.81
N LEU A 233 -8.11 -20.39 -5.83
CA LEU A 233 -9.22 -19.90 -6.63
C LEU A 233 -8.90 -20.01 -8.12
N ALA A 234 -9.92 -20.14 -8.95
CA ALA A 234 -9.78 -19.98 -10.40
C ALA A 234 -9.23 -18.58 -10.73
N SER A 235 -8.43 -18.48 -11.78
CA SER A 235 -7.98 -17.18 -12.28
C SER A 235 -9.20 -16.36 -12.74
N PRO A 236 -9.21 -15.03 -12.50
CA PRO A 236 -10.30 -14.18 -13.00
C PRO A 236 -10.38 -14.26 -14.53
N SER A 237 -11.60 -14.42 -15.06
CA SER A 237 -11.87 -14.46 -16.51
C SER A 237 -11.54 -13.12 -17.18
N ILE A 238 -11.58 -13.06 -18.50
CA ILE A 238 -11.37 -11.78 -19.20
C ILE A 238 -12.52 -10.81 -18.91
N GLU A 239 -13.74 -11.30 -18.79
CA GLU A 239 -14.92 -10.52 -18.44
C GLU A 239 -14.76 -9.90 -17.04
N ASP A 240 -14.31 -10.67 -16.06
CA ASP A 240 -14.02 -10.18 -14.70
C ASP A 240 -12.97 -9.08 -14.72
N ARG A 241 -11.88 -9.29 -15.49
CA ARG A 241 -10.77 -8.35 -15.56
C ARG A 241 -11.16 -7.04 -16.23
N VAL A 242 -11.93 -7.10 -17.31
CA VAL A 242 -12.45 -5.92 -18.00
C VAL A 242 -13.44 -5.17 -17.11
N ALA A 243 -14.40 -5.87 -16.50
CA ALA A 243 -15.38 -5.25 -15.61
C ALA A 243 -14.72 -4.51 -14.44
N VAL A 244 -13.74 -5.14 -13.77
CA VAL A 244 -13.00 -4.49 -12.65
C VAL A 244 -12.13 -3.33 -13.15
N CYS A 245 -11.51 -3.47 -14.32
CA CYS A 245 -10.70 -2.41 -14.92
C CYS A 245 -11.57 -1.18 -15.25
N LYS A 246 -12.73 -1.36 -15.88
CA LYS A 246 -13.71 -0.29 -16.15
C LYS A 246 -14.20 0.35 -14.86
N LYS A 247 -14.63 -0.44 -13.87
CA LYS A 247 -15.04 0.08 -12.56
C LYS A 247 -13.97 0.96 -11.92
N HIS A 248 -12.70 0.54 -11.99
CA HIS A 248 -11.58 1.31 -11.47
C HIS A 248 -11.36 2.61 -12.25
N LEU A 249 -11.43 2.56 -13.58
CA LEU A 249 -11.31 3.71 -14.46
C LEU A 249 -12.40 4.76 -14.17
N HIS A 250 -13.66 4.35 -14.14
CA HIS A 250 -14.79 5.24 -13.89
C HIS A 250 -14.68 5.91 -12.51
N LYS A 251 -14.40 5.15 -11.45
CA LYS A 251 -14.16 5.71 -10.11
C LYS A 251 -12.97 6.67 -10.08
N SER A 252 -11.91 6.38 -10.84
CA SER A 252 -10.73 7.24 -10.92
C SER A 252 -11.06 8.55 -11.66
N PHE A 253 -11.85 8.47 -12.71
CA PHE A 253 -12.35 9.64 -13.44
C PHE A 253 -13.25 10.53 -12.57
N GLU A 254 -14.22 9.93 -11.87
CA GLU A 254 -15.15 10.64 -10.99
C GLU A 254 -14.42 11.39 -9.87
N TRP A 255 -13.48 10.75 -9.20
CA TRP A 255 -12.81 11.34 -8.02
C TRP A 255 -11.67 12.30 -8.38
N LYS A 256 -10.90 12.03 -9.47
CA LYS A 256 -9.72 12.83 -9.85
C LYS A 256 -9.95 13.77 -11.02
N GLY A 257 -11.09 13.65 -11.68
CA GLY A 257 -11.37 14.34 -12.94
C GLY A 257 -10.72 13.68 -14.15
N PRO A 258 -11.07 14.17 -15.36
CA PRO A 258 -10.77 13.48 -16.62
C PRO A 258 -9.26 13.28 -16.87
N LYS A 259 -8.46 14.31 -16.62
CA LYS A 259 -7.04 14.24 -16.94
C LYS A 259 -6.27 13.31 -15.99
N VAL A 260 -6.37 13.54 -14.68
CA VAL A 260 -5.57 12.80 -13.69
C VAL A 260 -6.09 11.37 -13.54
N GLY A 261 -7.41 11.19 -13.54
CA GLY A 261 -8.06 9.88 -13.41
C GLY A 261 -7.61 8.90 -14.50
N ILE A 262 -7.64 9.34 -15.76
CA ILE A 262 -7.20 8.54 -16.91
C ILE A 262 -5.69 8.26 -16.85
N PHE A 263 -4.86 9.30 -16.62
CA PHE A 263 -3.41 9.13 -16.58
C PHE A 263 -2.94 8.14 -15.51
N GLU A 264 -3.58 8.15 -14.36
CA GLU A 264 -3.18 7.26 -13.28
C GLU A 264 -3.59 5.81 -13.50
N MET A 265 -4.62 5.54 -14.32
CA MET A 265 -5.00 4.19 -14.70
C MET A 265 -3.96 3.47 -15.58
N ARG A 266 -3.13 4.19 -16.34
CA ARG A 266 -2.13 3.63 -17.25
C ARG A 266 -1.20 2.60 -16.60
N ARG A 267 -0.88 2.75 -15.32
CA ARG A 267 -0.05 1.80 -14.56
C ARG A 267 -0.76 0.48 -14.22
N HIS A 268 -2.09 0.47 -14.22
CA HIS A 268 -2.88 -0.69 -13.83
C HIS A 268 -3.15 -1.64 -15.01
N TYR A 269 -3.25 -1.12 -16.25
CA TYR A 269 -3.58 -1.93 -17.42
C TYR A 269 -2.62 -3.10 -17.64
N THR A 270 -1.33 -2.94 -17.29
CA THR A 270 -0.34 -4.00 -17.46
C THR A 270 -0.73 -5.29 -16.73
N ASN A 271 -1.16 -5.20 -15.46
CA ASN A 271 -1.50 -6.40 -14.70
C ASN A 271 -2.96 -6.84 -14.89
N TYR A 272 -3.90 -5.91 -15.13
CA TYR A 272 -5.27 -6.30 -15.48
C TYR A 272 -5.30 -7.21 -16.71
N LEU A 273 -4.45 -6.92 -17.71
CA LEU A 273 -4.43 -7.60 -19.00
C LEU A 273 -3.23 -8.56 -19.18
N LYS A 274 -2.53 -8.86 -18.08
CA LYS A 274 -1.37 -9.76 -18.12
C LYS A 274 -1.78 -11.19 -18.49
N GLY A 275 -0.96 -11.86 -19.31
CA GLY A 275 -1.16 -13.23 -19.73
C GLY A 275 -1.87 -13.39 -21.08
N LEU A 276 -2.46 -12.32 -21.63
CA LEU A 276 -3.12 -12.38 -22.93
C LEU A 276 -2.10 -12.34 -24.08
N PRO A 277 -2.16 -13.27 -25.06
CA PRO A 277 -1.27 -13.27 -26.21
C PRO A 277 -1.51 -12.05 -27.09
N GLY A 278 -0.43 -11.38 -27.54
CA GLY A 278 -0.54 -10.21 -28.42
C GLY A 278 -1.15 -8.96 -27.81
N ILE A 279 -1.27 -8.86 -26.48
CA ILE A 279 -1.92 -7.76 -25.78
C ILE A 279 -1.13 -6.42 -25.86
N LYS A 280 0.11 -6.44 -26.35
CA LYS A 280 1.00 -5.28 -26.40
C LYS A 280 0.38 -4.08 -27.13
N ASP A 281 -0.26 -4.32 -28.27
CA ASP A 281 -0.85 -3.26 -29.09
C ASP A 281 -2.07 -2.62 -28.41
N TYR A 282 -2.90 -3.43 -27.76
CA TYR A 282 -4.02 -2.94 -26.96
C TYR A 282 -3.54 -2.12 -25.74
N ARG A 283 -2.50 -2.58 -25.04
CA ARG A 283 -1.92 -1.79 -23.95
C ARG A 283 -1.36 -0.46 -24.41
N LEU A 284 -0.75 -0.43 -25.62
CA LEU A 284 -0.29 0.82 -26.22
C LEU A 284 -1.46 1.77 -26.51
N LYS A 285 -2.56 1.28 -27.10
CA LYS A 285 -3.78 2.08 -27.29
C LYS A 285 -4.27 2.65 -25.95
N LEU A 286 -4.49 1.79 -24.93
CA LEU A 286 -5.02 2.20 -23.62
C LEU A 286 -4.17 3.27 -22.90
N VAL A 287 -2.85 3.30 -23.11
CA VAL A 287 -1.99 4.32 -22.47
C VAL A 287 -1.88 5.61 -23.28
N THR A 288 -2.39 5.65 -24.51
CA THR A 288 -2.39 6.84 -25.36
C THR A 288 -3.73 7.55 -25.39
N LEU A 289 -4.84 6.85 -25.20
CA LEU A 289 -6.19 7.40 -25.18
C LEU A 289 -6.40 8.38 -24.00
N GLU A 290 -7.30 9.35 -24.21
CA GLU A 290 -7.53 10.46 -23.29
C GLU A 290 -8.98 10.60 -22.82
N THR A 291 -9.90 9.79 -23.36
CA THR A 291 -11.32 9.75 -22.93
C THR A 291 -11.69 8.40 -22.35
N VAL A 292 -12.67 8.39 -21.45
CA VAL A 292 -13.16 7.14 -20.82
C VAL A 292 -13.86 6.27 -21.84
N GLU A 293 -14.65 6.89 -22.72
CA GLU A 293 -15.42 6.24 -23.77
C GLU A 293 -14.51 5.45 -24.72
N GLU A 294 -13.45 6.08 -25.25
CA GLU A 294 -12.50 5.39 -26.12
C GLU A 294 -11.76 4.23 -25.41
N ILE A 295 -11.47 4.41 -24.11
CA ILE A 295 -10.82 3.35 -23.32
C ILE A 295 -11.79 2.20 -23.07
N ASP A 296 -13.06 2.48 -22.78
CA ASP A 296 -14.09 1.46 -22.61
C ASP A 296 -14.32 0.68 -23.90
N ASP A 297 -14.37 1.33 -25.05
CA ASP A 297 -14.48 0.67 -26.37
C ASP A 297 -13.32 -0.32 -26.60
N VAL A 298 -12.09 0.09 -26.29
CA VAL A 298 -10.91 -0.79 -26.40
C VAL A 298 -10.95 -1.94 -25.40
N LEU A 299 -11.47 -1.73 -24.20
CA LEU A 299 -11.65 -2.79 -23.21
C LEU A 299 -12.72 -3.79 -23.67
N ASP A 300 -13.81 -3.32 -24.32
CA ASP A 300 -14.84 -4.19 -24.94
C ASP A 300 -14.27 -5.01 -26.11
N GLU A 301 -13.46 -4.38 -26.99
CA GLU A 301 -12.75 -5.11 -28.04
C GLU A 301 -11.87 -6.25 -27.46
N ILE A 302 -11.20 -6.01 -26.34
CA ILE A 302 -10.38 -7.00 -25.64
C ILE A 302 -11.25 -8.14 -25.11
N GLU A 303 -12.35 -7.81 -24.43
CA GLU A 303 -13.28 -8.81 -23.89
C GLU A 303 -13.81 -9.73 -24.98
N ILE A 304 -14.30 -9.17 -26.10
CA ILE A 304 -14.81 -9.95 -27.25
C ILE A 304 -13.70 -10.82 -27.85
N LYS A 305 -12.51 -10.26 -28.07
CA LYS A 305 -11.40 -10.97 -28.73
C LYS A 305 -10.89 -12.15 -27.92
N TYR A 306 -10.89 -12.03 -26.59
CA TYR A 306 -10.36 -13.06 -25.69
C TYR A 306 -11.45 -13.80 -24.91
N ALA A 307 -12.71 -13.73 -25.36
CA ALA A 307 -13.81 -14.46 -24.74
C ALA A 307 -13.47 -15.97 -24.65
N GLY A 308 -13.66 -16.54 -23.47
CA GLY A 308 -13.32 -17.93 -23.19
C GLY A 308 -11.82 -18.24 -23.08
N TYR A 309 -10.94 -17.21 -23.03
CA TYR A 309 -9.51 -17.45 -22.81
C TYR A 309 -9.24 -17.93 -21.38
N GLU A 310 -8.59 -19.07 -21.26
CA GLU A 310 -8.17 -19.63 -19.97
C GLU A 310 -6.80 -19.06 -19.56
N PHE A 311 -6.77 -18.35 -18.45
CA PHE A 311 -5.54 -17.77 -17.92
C PHE A 311 -4.72 -18.83 -17.19
N GLU A 312 -3.50 -19.07 -17.66
CA GLU A 312 -2.50 -19.74 -16.83
C GLU A 312 -2.14 -18.88 -15.61
N LYS A 313 -1.85 -19.53 -14.48
CA LYS A 313 -1.37 -18.83 -13.29
C LYS A 313 0.04 -18.29 -13.53
N THR A 314 0.12 -17.04 -13.91
CA THR A 314 1.41 -16.34 -14.08
C THR A 314 1.72 -15.51 -12.84
N PRO A 315 2.99 -15.49 -12.37
CA PRO A 315 3.39 -14.62 -11.28
C PRO A 315 3.01 -13.15 -11.54
N ILE A 316 2.51 -12.48 -10.52
CA ILE A 316 2.17 -11.06 -10.60
C ILE A 316 3.44 -10.26 -10.86
N GLU A 317 3.39 -9.34 -11.82
CA GLU A 317 4.51 -8.46 -12.11
C GLU A 317 4.64 -7.38 -11.04
N LEU A 318 5.71 -7.44 -10.25
CA LEU A 318 6.02 -6.39 -9.30
C LEU A 318 6.64 -5.20 -10.04
N ILE A 319 5.81 -4.24 -10.42
CA ILE A 319 6.23 -3.05 -11.15
C ILE A 319 7.29 -2.29 -10.35
N ASN A 320 8.47 -2.12 -10.93
CA ASN A 320 9.56 -1.35 -10.33
C ASN A 320 9.37 0.14 -10.61
N TYR A 321 8.92 0.90 -9.62
CA TYR A 321 8.73 2.35 -9.69
C TYR A 321 10.02 3.14 -9.43
N HIS A 322 11.17 2.71 -9.96
CA HIS A 322 12.46 3.32 -9.61
C HIS A 322 12.67 4.73 -10.15
N GLU A 323 11.94 5.18 -11.15
CA GLU A 323 12.33 6.39 -11.88
C GLU A 323 11.37 7.59 -11.83
N LYS A 324 10.12 7.43 -11.40
CA LYS A 324 9.15 8.54 -11.43
C LYS A 324 8.25 8.54 -10.19
N CYS A 325 8.80 9.00 -9.05
CA CYS A 325 7.97 9.55 -7.99
C CYS A 325 7.87 11.06 -8.19
N PRO A 326 6.78 11.57 -8.77
CA PRO A 326 6.49 13.00 -8.64
C PRO A 326 6.03 13.22 -7.18
N VAL A 327 6.77 14.01 -6.44
CA VAL A 327 6.39 14.57 -5.13
C VAL A 327 5.70 15.89 -5.38
#